data_0ab97a2d4c008e68cd389242551337bf
#
_entry.id   0ab97a2d4c008e68cd389242551337bf
#
_cell.length_a   1.000
_cell.length_b   1.000
_cell.length_c   1.000
_cell.angle_alpha   90.00
_cell.angle_beta   90.00
_cell.angle_gamma   90.00
#
_symmetry.space_group_name_H-M   'P 1'
#
loop_
_entity.id
_entity.type
_entity.pdbx_description
1 polymer ?
#
loop_
_entity_poly.entity_id
_entity_poly.type
_entity_poly.pdbx_seq_one_letter_code
_entity_poly.pdbx_strand_id
1 'polypeptide(L)' 'MNEPQTVWENMTPEEKKQELFRRQKRTLDLFLERNAISKAQYDKSLGDLIKKMGIEDK' A
#
# COMPACT_ATOMS: atom_id res chain seq x y z
N MET A 1 -7.99 19.47 3.13
CA MET A 1 -7.73 19.25 3.74
C MET A 1 -6.78 19.11 4.25
N ASN A 2 -6.52 19.02 4.80
CA ASN A 2 -5.49 18.93 5.27
C ASN A 2 -5.26 17.88 6.01
N GLU A 3 -4.67 17.06 5.76
CA GLU A 3 -4.35 16.07 6.40
C GLU A 3 -3.56 16.34 7.36
N PRO A 4 -3.83 16.18 8.27
CA PRO A 4 -3.12 16.52 9.35
C PRO A 4 -1.87 15.79 9.41
N GLN A 5 -0.81 16.44 9.22
CA GLN A 5 0.38 15.86 9.47
C GLN A 5 0.56 15.41 10.87
N THR A 6 -0.12 16.00 11.81
CA THR A 6 0.00 15.58 13.20
C THR A 6 -0.51 14.18 13.38
N VAL A 7 -1.52 13.80 12.63
CA VAL A 7 -2.02 12.44 12.73
C VAL A 7 -0.96 11.47 12.26
N TRP A 8 -0.31 11.80 11.13
CA TRP A 8 0.71 10.93 10.61
C TRP A 8 1.89 10.85 11.58
N GLU A 9 2.28 11.98 12.14
CA GLU A 9 3.40 12.01 13.04
C GLU A 9 3.15 11.26 14.33
N ASN A 10 1.89 11.19 14.72
CA ASN A 10 1.57 10.49 15.94
C ASN A 10 1.34 9.01 15.75
N MET A 11 1.44 8.54 14.53
CA MET A 11 1.25 7.13 14.29
C MET A 11 2.50 6.36 14.65
N THR A 12 2.33 5.15 15.10
CA THR A 12 3.47 4.31 15.37
C THR A 12 4.08 3.87 14.05
N PRO A 13 5.32 3.42 14.07
CA PRO A 13 5.94 2.95 12.84
C PRO A 13 5.14 1.87 12.15
N GLU A 14 4.51 1.00 12.95
CA GLU A 14 3.70 -0.03 12.37
C GLU A 14 2.48 0.52 11.72
N GLU A 15 1.86 1.50 12.32
CA GLU A 15 0.69 2.11 11.74
C GLU A 15 1.03 2.83 10.44
N LYS A 16 2.19 3.49 10.41
CA LYS A 16 2.61 4.17 9.21
C LYS A 16 2.85 3.17 8.08
N LYS A 17 3.44 2.05 8.44
CA LYS A 17 3.71 1.03 7.45
C LYS A 17 2.42 0.51 6.86
N GLN A 18 1.45 0.24 7.71
CA GLN A 18 0.18 -0.28 7.23
C GLN A 18 -0.56 0.73 6.39
N GLU A 19 -0.47 1.99 6.77
CA GLU A 19 -1.14 3.02 6.01
C GLU A 19 -0.52 3.16 4.62
N LEU A 20 0.79 3.09 4.53
CA LEU A 20 1.45 3.16 3.24
C LEU A 20 1.09 1.97 2.38
N PHE A 21 1.05 0.79 2.99
CA PHE A 21 0.68 -0.40 2.26
C PHE A 21 -0.72 -0.27 1.70
N ARG A 22 -1.64 0.20 2.52
CA ARG A 22 -3.01 0.35 2.12
C ARG A 22 -3.15 1.32 0.95
N ARG A 23 -2.42 2.42 1.00
CA ARG A 23 -2.47 3.40 -0.08
C ARG A 23 -1.94 2.83 -1.37
N GLN A 24 -0.82 2.12 -1.30
CA GLN A 24 -0.24 1.59 -2.49
C GLN A 24 -1.07 0.45 -3.06
N LYS A 25 -1.66 -0.34 -2.18
CA LYS A 25 -2.51 -1.40 -2.64
C LYS A 25 -3.71 -0.81 -3.37
N ARG A 26 -4.26 0.27 -2.85
CA ARG A 26 -5.40 0.90 -3.48
C ARG A 26 -5.04 1.40 -4.86
N THR A 27 -3.84 1.95 -5.01
CA THR A 27 -3.39 2.42 -6.31
C THR A 27 -3.30 1.25 -7.28
N LEU A 28 -2.79 0.12 -6.81
CA LEU A 28 -2.71 -1.05 -7.65
C LEU A 28 -4.10 -1.53 -8.05
N ASP A 29 -5.03 -1.49 -7.10
CA ASP A 29 -6.40 -1.91 -7.39
C ASP A 29 -7.00 -1.05 -8.49
N LEU A 30 -6.76 0.25 -8.43
CA LEU A 30 -7.28 1.15 -9.43
C LEU A 30 -6.67 0.88 -10.79
N PHE A 31 -5.38 0.61 -10.82
CA PHE A 31 -4.73 0.32 -12.07
C PHE A 31 -5.27 -0.97 -12.68
N LEU A 32 -5.52 -1.96 -11.85
CA LEU A 32 -6.07 -3.20 -12.34
C LEU A 32 -7.47 -2.98 -12.87
N GLU A 33 -8.25 -2.23 -12.15
CA GLU A 33 -9.62 -1.97 -12.54
C GLU A 33 -9.68 -1.23 -13.87
N ARG A 34 -8.73 -0.37 -14.13
CA ARG A 34 -8.69 0.38 -15.36
C ARG A 34 -7.93 -0.32 -16.46
N ASN A 35 -7.49 -1.53 -16.19
CA ASN A 35 -6.72 -2.30 -17.14
C ASN A 35 -5.39 -1.65 -17.48
N ALA A 36 -4.86 -0.85 -16.58
CA ALA A 36 -3.57 -0.26 -16.78
C ALA A 36 -2.48 -1.29 -16.54
N ILE A 37 -2.76 -2.32 -15.74
CA ILE A 37 -1.83 -3.40 -15.54
C ILE A 37 -2.62 -4.69 -15.59
N SER A 38 -1.93 -5.78 -15.87
CA SER A 38 -2.58 -7.07 -15.95
C SER A 38 -2.68 -7.66 -14.56
N LYS A 39 -3.46 -8.70 -14.43
CA LYS A 39 -3.61 -9.34 -13.14
C LYS A 39 -2.29 -9.94 -12.68
N ALA A 40 -1.53 -10.49 -13.61
CA ALA A 40 -0.24 -11.04 -13.27
C ALA A 40 0.68 -9.95 -12.74
N GLN A 41 0.62 -8.80 -13.35
CA GLN A 41 1.43 -7.71 -12.92
C GLN A 41 0.97 -7.19 -11.56
N TYR A 42 -0.33 -7.16 -11.37
CA TYR A 42 -0.89 -6.75 -10.09
C TYR A 42 -0.41 -7.68 -8.98
N ASP A 43 -0.49 -8.98 -9.21
CA ASP A 43 -0.09 -9.94 -8.21
C ASP A 43 1.38 -9.81 -7.89
N LYS A 44 2.19 -9.61 -8.90
CA LYS A 44 3.61 -9.49 -8.68
C LYS A 44 3.93 -8.22 -7.90
N SER A 45 3.31 -7.11 -8.28
CA SER A 45 3.56 -5.86 -7.60
C SER A 45 3.09 -5.91 -6.15
N LEU A 46 1.96 -6.53 -5.92
CA LEU A 46 1.44 -6.64 -4.57
C LEU A 46 2.36 -7.51 -3.73
N GLY A 47 2.84 -8.61 -4.30
CA GLY A 47 3.76 -9.47 -3.59
C GLY A 47 5.05 -8.75 -3.23
N ASP A 48 5.58 -7.97 -4.17
CA ASP A 48 6.79 -7.21 -3.91
C ASP A 48 6.54 -6.17 -2.82
N LEU A 49 5.38 -5.56 -2.85
CA LEU A 49 5.05 -4.56 -1.86
C LEU A 49 4.99 -5.17 -0.46
N ILE A 50 4.38 -6.33 -0.35
CA ILE A 50 4.28 -7.01 0.93
C ILE A 50 5.67 -7.34 1.45
N LYS A 51 6.52 -7.84 0.59
CA LYS A 51 7.86 -8.16 1.00
C LYS A 51 8.64 -6.93 1.40
N LYS A 52 8.52 -5.88 0.59
CA LYS A 52 9.26 -4.69 0.86
C LYS A 52 8.85 -4.07 2.18
N MET A 53 7.59 -4.11 2.49
CA MET A 53 7.12 -3.50 3.70
C MET A 53 7.19 -4.41 4.90
N GLY A 54 7.42 -5.67 4.70
CA GLY A 54 7.48 -6.60 5.82
C GLY A 54 6.16 -6.79 6.52
N ILE A 55 5.08 -6.66 5.79
CA ILE A 55 3.78 -6.83 6.38
C ILE A 55 3.34 -8.27 6.44
N GLU A 56 3.90 -9.14 5.61
CA GLU A 56 3.51 -10.49 5.59
C GLU A 56 3.75 -11.15 6.85
N ASP A 57 2.91 -11.82 7.35
CA ASP A 57 3.11 -12.44 8.59
C ASP A 57 3.36 -13.75 8.48
N LYS A 58 3.74 -14.27 8.17
CA LYS A 58 4.10 -15.44 8.30
C LYS A 58 3.74 -16.13 8.80
#